data_cf0fc705b5fbd0acd2a69cdb2b6a10b7
#
_entry.id   cf0fc705b5fbd0acd2a69cdb2b6a10b7
#
_cell.length_a   1.000
_cell.length_b   1.000
_cell.length_c   1.000
_cell.angle_alpha   90.00
_cell.angle_beta   90.00
_cell.angle_gamma   90.00
#
_symmetry.space_group_name_H-M   'P 1'
#
loop_
_entity.id
_entity.type
_entity.pdbx_description
1 polymer ?
#
loop_
_entity_poly.entity_id
_entity_poly.type
_entity_poly.pdbx_seq_one_letter_code
_entity_poly.pdbx_strand_id
1 'polypeptide(L)'
;MQIDGEQLLMAVAMNKAMDIEEARNAFVKFCSCYEERVTQMALVHCGKWKKPESVAYQIVQCAFQKIWQYPTFNKSKSKCKDTDRAILNWIFWIMVHELTLFSQSGDCSHPDAEDLPLITNPSEFIGEFYKDEYISNEDFERMKAVLDTRLSKLNEKELTVYLTYKVYEKPGKKVPRNVLNKLRTRYNITQDGIRQCLWRTKEQIEG
;
A
#
# COMPACT_ATOMS: atom_id res chain seq x y z
N MET A 1 -33.95 3.92 -16.86
CA MET A 1 -32.70 3.72 -17.65
C MET A 1 -31.72 3.05 -16.71
N GLN A 2 -31.38 1.79 -16.98
CA GLN A 2 -30.45 1.04 -16.13
C GLN A 2 -29.06 1.61 -16.39
N ILE A 3 -28.43 2.20 -15.38
CA ILE A 3 -27.08 2.80 -15.49
C ILE A 3 -26.10 1.63 -15.54
N ASP A 4 -25.35 1.52 -16.62
CA ASP A 4 -24.33 0.48 -16.78
C ASP A 4 -23.07 0.85 -15.98
N GLY A 5 -22.77 0.09 -14.93
CA GLY A 5 -21.61 0.32 -14.06
C GLY A 5 -20.28 0.21 -14.79
N GLU A 6 -20.17 -0.61 -15.85
CA GLU A 6 -18.98 -0.70 -16.67
C GLU A 6 -18.75 0.60 -17.47
N GLN A 7 -19.80 1.17 -18.02
CA GLN A 7 -19.71 2.47 -18.72
C GLN A 7 -19.27 3.60 -17.76
N LEU A 8 -19.78 3.60 -16.52
CA LEU A 8 -19.35 4.58 -15.51
C LEU A 8 -17.85 4.43 -15.19
N LEU A 9 -17.35 3.22 -15.01
CA LEU A 9 -15.92 2.99 -14.77
C LEU A 9 -15.04 3.35 -15.97
N MET A 10 -15.52 3.11 -17.19
CA MET A 10 -14.86 3.57 -18.40
C MET A 10 -14.81 5.10 -18.47
N ALA A 11 -15.90 5.77 -18.14
CA ALA A 11 -15.93 7.24 -18.09
C ALA A 11 -14.94 7.79 -17.04
N VAL A 12 -14.84 7.16 -15.85
CA VAL A 12 -13.83 7.52 -14.86
C VAL A 12 -12.42 7.35 -15.43
N ALA A 13 -12.12 6.21 -16.07
CA ALA A 13 -10.80 5.92 -16.60
C ALA A 13 -10.37 6.90 -17.71
N MET A 14 -11.30 7.24 -18.61
CA MET A 14 -11.03 8.12 -19.74
C MET A 14 -10.88 9.59 -19.31
N ASN A 15 -11.77 10.06 -18.43
CA ASN A 15 -11.85 11.48 -18.10
C ASN A 15 -10.90 11.89 -16.97
N LYS A 16 -10.34 10.96 -16.23
CA LYS A 16 -9.48 11.25 -15.07
C LYS A 16 -8.28 12.15 -15.38
N ALA A 17 -7.73 12.07 -16.59
CA ALA A 17 -6.61 12.90 -17.04
C ALA A 17 -7.07 14.15 -17.85
N MET A 18 -8.31 14.17 -18.34
CA MET A 18 -8.80 15.19 -19.26
C MET A 18 -9.80 16.14 -18.57
N ASP A 19 -10.75 15.58 -17.84
CA ASP A 19 -11.79 16.30 -17.10
C ASP A 19 -12.08 15.62 -15.76
N ILE A 20 -11.41 16.09 -14.73
CA ILE A 20 -11.50 15.50 -13.39
C ILE A 20 -12.92 15.62 -12.80
N GLU A 21 -13.68 16.66 -13.13
CA GLU A 21 -15.03 16.85 -12.62
C GLU A 21 -16.01 15.86 -13.27
N GLU A 22 -15.89 15.61 -14.55
CA GLU A 22 -16.68 14.57 -15.23
C GLU A 22 -16.35 13.18 -14.70
N ALA A 23 -15.05 12.90 -14.48
CA ALA A 23 -14.62 11.64 -13.83
C ALA A 23 -15.20 11.48 -12.43
N ARG A 24 -15.21 12.55 -11.61
CA ARG A 24 -15.81 12.53 -10.26
C ARG A 24 -17.31 12.28 -10.32
N ASN A 25 -18.02 12.97 -11.23
CA ASN A 25 -19.47 12.80 -11.40
C ASN A 25 -19.82 11.36 -11.81
N ALA A 26 -19.04 10.76 -12.72
CA ALA A 26 -19.22 9.37 -13.10
C ALA A 26 -18.93 8.42 -11.92
N PHE A 27 -17.92 8.71 -11.12
CA PHE A 27 -17.56 7.90 -9.96
C PHE A 27 -18.60 7.99 -8.84
N VAL A 28 -19.12 9.17 -8.55
CA VAL A 28 -20.22 9.37 -7.57
C VAL A 28 -21.45 8.55 -7.96
N LYS A 29 -21.82 8.57 -9.24
CA LYS A 29 -22.92 7.74 -9.76
C LYS A 29 -22.64 6.26 -9.60
N PHE A 30 -21.39 5.82 -9.87
CA PHE A 30 -20.97 4.45 -9.66
C PHE A 30 -21.08 4.06 -8.17
N CYS A 31 -20.58 4.87 -7.27
CA CYS A 31 -20.69 4.62 -5.82
C CYS A 31 -22.16 4.49 -5.40
N SER A 32 -23.03 5.40 -5.83
CA SER A 32 -24.47 5.38 -5.50
C SER A 32 -25.17 4.09 -5.98
N CYS A 33 -24.70 3.49 -7.07
CA CYS A 33 -25.27 2.23 -7.57
C CYS A 33 -24.85 1.00 -6.77
N TYR A 34 -23.67 1.03 -6.12
CA TYR A 34 -23.06 -0.18 -5.55
C TYR A 34 -22.84 -0.11 -4.05
N GLU A 35 -22.76 1.08 -3.43
CA GLU A 35 -22.32 1.27 -2.04
C GLU A 35 -23.15 0.46 -1.04
N GLU A 36 -24.48 0.48 -1.15
CA GLU A 36 -25.34 -0.25 -0.21
C GLU A 36 -25.08 -1.77 -0.27
N ARG A 37 -25.07 -2.34 -1.48
CA ARG A 37 -24.81 -3.78 -1.68
C ARG A 37 -23.41 -4.17 -1.23
N VAL A 38 -22.43 -3.35 -1.53
CA VAL A 38 -21.02 -3.56 -1.15
C VAL A 38 -20.86 -3.48 0.37
N THR A 39 -21.52 -2.53 1.03
CA THR A 39 -21.52 -2.40 2.49
C THR A 39 -22.13 -3.63 3.15
N GLN A 40 -23.28 -4.11 2.65
CA GLN A 40 -23.89 -5.35 3.15
C GLN A 40 -22.97 -6.58 2.98
N MET A 41 -22.30 -6.69 1.84
CA MET A 41 -21.34 -7.76 1.61
C MET A 41 -20.15 -7.68 2.58
N ALA A 42 -19.65 -6.47 2.85
CA ALA A 42 -18.55 -6.23 3.80
C ALA A 42 -18.95 -6.60 5.23
N LEU A 43 -20.13 -6.17 5.69
CA LEU A 43 -20.67 -6.51 7.02
C LEU A 43 -20.77 -8.01 7.23
N VAL A 44 -21.37 -8.72 6.27
CA VAL A 44 -21.50 -10.19 6.33
C VAL A 44 -20.12 -10.86 6.35
N HIS A 45 -19.18 -10.38 5.53
CA HIS A 45 -17.85 -10.97 5.44
C HIS A 45 -17.01 -10.71 6.71
N CYS A 46 -17.03 -9.48 7.20
CA CYS A 46 -16.36 -9.11 8.46
C CYS A 46 -16.93 -9.85 9.66
N GLY A 47 -18.27 -10.05 9.72
CA GLY A 47 -18.90 -10.84 10.76
C GLY A 47 -18.39 -12.28 10.80
N LYS A 48 -18.21 -12.93 9.64
CA LYS A 48 -17.58 -14.27 9.55
C LYS A 48 -16.15 -14.32 10.09
N TRP A 49 -15.41 -13.22 9.96
CA TRP A 49 -14.04 -13.09 10.44
C TRP A 49 -13.96 -12.51 11.86
N LYS A 50 -15.11 -12.39 12.56
CA LYS A 50 -15.22 -11.80 13.90
C LYS A 50 -14.60 -10.40 14.00
N LYS A 51 -14.72 -9.60 12.94
CA LYS A 51 -14.27 -8.21 12.91
C LYS A 51 -15.43 -7.28 13.24
N PRO A 52 -15.19 -6.14 13.91
CA PRO A 52 -16.23 -5.15 14.23
C PRO A 52 -16.77 -4.49 12.94
N GLU A 53 -17.99 -3.96 13.01
CA GLU A 53 -18.64 -3.27 11.88
C GLU A 53 -17.85 -2.08 11.36
N SER A 54 -17.14 -1.36 12.25
CA SER A 54 -16.27 -0.25 11.86
C SER A 54 -15.21 -0.67 10.82
N VAL A 55 -14.70 -1.89 10.92
CA VAL A 55 -13.77 -2.46 9.93
C VAL A 55 -14.45 -2.68 8.58
N ALA A 56 -15.71 -3.10 8.57
CA ALA A 56 -16.46 -3.26 7.32
C ALA A 56 -16.61 -1.93 6.58
N TYR A 57 -16.96 -0.86 7.27
CA TYR A 57 -17.05 0.48 6.66
C TYR A 57 -15.70 0.98 6.14
N GLN A 58 -14.62 0.78 6.91
CA GLN A 58 -13.26 1.11 6.46
C GLN A 58 -12.88 0.36 5.19
N ILE A 59 -13.13 -0.94 5.12
CA ILE A 59 -12.82 -1.77 3.96
C ILE A 59 -13.59 -1.29 2.71
N VAL A 60 -14.85 -0.90 2.87
CA VAL A 60 -15.66 -0.34 1.79
C VAL A 60 -15.05 0.95 1.27
N GLN A 61 -14.67 1.88 2.17
CA GLN A 61 -13.99 3.11 1.79
C GLN A 61 -12.68 2.85 1.05
N CYS A 62 -11.83 1.97 1.57
CA CYS A 62 -10.59 1.58 0.93
C CYS A 62 -10.83 0.96 -0.46
N ALA A 63 -11.86 0.12 -0.60
CA ALA A 63 -12.19 -0.49 -1.88
C ALA A 63 -12.60 0.56 -2.92
N PHE A 64 -13.46 1.52 -2.56
CA PHE A 64 -13.84 2.60 -3.48
C PHE A 64 -12.68 3.54 -3.78
N GLN A 65 -11.81 3.86 -2.82
CA GLN A 65 -10.57 4.60 -3.10
C GLN A 65 -9.69 3.88 -4.13
N LYS A 66 -9.54 2.56 -3.99
CA LYS A 66 -8.78 1.75 -4.95
C LYS A 66 -9.41 1.73 -6.32
N ILE A 67 -10.74 1.64 -6.40
CA ILE A 67 -11.48 1.70 -7.66
C ILE A 67 -11.29 3.07 -8.31
N TRP A 68 -11.35 4.15 -7.53
CA TRP A 68 -11.02 5.48 -8.02
C TRP A 68 -9.61 5.58 -8.57
N GLN A 69 -8.62 5.04 -7.85
CA GLN A 69 -7.22 5.06 -8.28
C GLN A 69 -6.99 4.22 -9.54
N TYR A 70 -7.60 3.03 -9.59
CA TYR A 70 -7.40 2.03 -10.63
C TYR A 70 -8.75 1.48 -11.13
N PRO A 71 -9.49 2.21 -11.99
CA PRO A 71 -10.77 1.77 -12.52
C PRO A 71 -10.59 0.72 -13.63
N THR A 72 -10.01 -0.46 -13.29
CA THR A 72 -9.53 -1.47 -14.23
C THR A 72 -10.48 -2.67 -14.39
N PHE A 73 -11.78 -2.47 -14.14
CA PHE A 73 -12.76 -3.53 -14.37
C PHE A 73 -12.74 -3.97 -15.85
N ASN A 74 -12.75 -5.28 -16.07
CA ASN A 74 -12.80 -5.85 -17.40
C ASN A 74 -13.78 -7.03 -17.41
N LYS A 75 -14.91 -6.83 -18.05
CA LYS A 75 -15.98 -7.82 -18.17
C LYS A 75 -15.51 -9.12 -18.81
N SER A 76 -14.62 -9.06 -19.80
CA SER A 76 -14.14 -10.25 -20.52
C SER A 76 -13.36 -11.23 -19.62
N LYS A 77 -12.81 -10.76 -18.48
CA LYS A 77 -12.13 -11.58 -17.48
C LYS A 77 -13.09 -12.25 -16.50
N SER A 78 -14.37 -11.88 -16.50
CA SER A 78 -15.38 -12.42 -15.62
C SER A 78 -16.12 -13.59 -16.27
N LYS A 79 -16.26 -14.69 -15.55
CA LYS A 79 -17.13 -15.83 -15.95
C LYS A 79 -18.63 -15.54 -15.76
N CYS A 80 -18.97 -14.44 -15.11
CA CYS A 80 -20.33 -14.05 -14.82
C CYS A 80 -20.98 -13.45 -16.06
N LYS A 81 -22.15 -13.94 -16.47
CA LYS A 81 -22.88 -13.41 -17.64
C LYS A 81 -23.43 -12.01 -17.37
N ASP A 82 -23.94 -11.80 -16.18
CA ASP A 82 -24.49 -10.54 -15.70
C ASP A 82 -23.36 -9.56 -15.33
N THR A 83 -23.38 -8.36 -15.92
CA THR A 83 -22.34 -7.34 -15.72
C THR A 83 -22.36 -6.77 -14.31
N ASP A 84 -23.54 -6.53 -13.77
CA ASP A 84 -23.73 -5.98 -12.42
C ASP A 84 -23.16 -6.94 -11.36
N ARG A 85 -23.49 -8.21 -11.49
CA ARG A 85 -22.94 -9.27 -10.63
C ARG A 85 -21.43 -9.44 -10.81
N ALA A 86 -20.92 -9.26 -12.03
CA ALA A 86 -19.48 -9.32 -12.28
C ALA A 86 -18.74 -8.17 -11.59
N ILE A 87 -19.30 -6.94 -11.60
CA ILE A 87 -18.77 -5.77 -10.91
C ILE A 87 -18.78 -6.01 -9.39
N LEU A 88 -19.89 -6.47 -8.83
CA LEU A 88 -19.97 -6.79 -7.40
C LEU A 88 -18.95 -7.85 -6.96
N ASN A 89 -18.75 -8.89 -7.75
CA ASN A 89 -17.72 -9.89 -7.48
C ASN A 89 -16.31 -9.29 -7.55
N TRP A 90 -16.05 -8.40 -8.50
CA TRP A 90 -14.76 -7.71 -8.61
C TRP A 90 -14.50 -6.81 -7.40
N ILE A 91 -15.49 -6.01 -6.97
CA ILE A 91 -15.41 -5.18 -5.76
C ILE A 91 -15.19 -6.06 -4.52
N PHE A 92 -15.91 -7.19 -4.43
CA PHE A 92 -15.76 -8.14 -3.33
C PHE A 92 -14.30 -8.63 -3.18
N TRP A 93 -13.64 -8.98 -4.27
CA TRP A 93 -12.23 -9.39 -4.22
C TRP A 93 -11.30 -8.26 -3.80
N ILE A 94 -11.59 -7.01 -4.17
CA ILE A 94 -10.86 -5.84 -3.66
C ILE A 94 -11.05 -5.75 -2.14
N MET A 95 -12.29 -5.85 -1.64
CA MET A 95 -12.57 -5.83 -0.19
C MET A 95 -11.88 -6.98 0.58
N VAL A 96 -11.89 -8.20 0.05
CA VAL A 96 -11.19 -9.34 0.67
C VAL A 96 -9.70 -9.07 0.78
N HIS A 97 -9.11 -8.45 -0.24
CA HIS A 97 -7.71 -8.04 -0.20
C HIS A 97 -7.46 -6.99 0.87
N GLU A 98 -8.32 -5.96 0.96
CA GLU A 98 -8.21 -4.92 2.00
C GLU A 98 -8.38 -5.50 3.42
N LEU A 99 -9.32 -6.43 3.61
CA LEU A 99 -9.49 -7.12 4.89
C LEU A 99 -8.24 -7.94 5.27
N THR A 100 -7.58 -8.55 4.29
CA THR A 100 -6.34 -9.28 4.52
C THR A 100 -5.22 -8.34 4.95
N LEU A 101 -5.10 -7.18 4.29
CA LEU A 101 -4.15 -6.14 4.66
C LEU A 101 -4.46 -5.59 6.07
N PHE A 102 -5.73 -5.30 6.35
CA PHE A 102 -6.16 -4.88 7.68
C PHE A 102 -5.79 -5.90 8.77
N SER A 103 -6.01 -7.19 8.50
CA SER A 103 -5.67 -8.25 9.46
C SER A 103 -4.16 -8.37 9.70
N GLN A 104 -3.34 -7.95 8.75
CA GLN A 104 -1.87 -7.95 8.86
C GLN A 104 -1.31 -6.69 9.51
N SER A 105 -1.94 -5.55 9.31
CA SER A 105 -1.46 -4.23 9.77
C SER A 105 -2.29 -3.60 10.88
N GLY A 106 -3.52 -4.06 11.09
CA GLY A 106 -4.49 -3.43 11.99
C GLY A 106 -5.13 -2.17 11.41
N ASP A 107 -4.79 -1.79 10.20
CA ASP A 107 -5.33 -0.62 9.52
C ASP A 107 -5.54 -0.92 8.02
N CYS A 108 -6.67 -0.45 7.47
CA CYS A 108 -6.94 -0.46 6.03
C CYS A 108 -6.32 0.74 5.31
N SER A 109 -5.64 1.65 6.03
CA SER A 109 -4.98 2.77 5.38
C SER A 109 -4.03 2.24 4.32
N HIS A 110 -4.19 2.78 3.13
CA HIS A 110 -3.33 2.44 1.99
C HIS A 110 -1.88 2.71 2.41
N PRO A 111 -0.97 1.74 2.29
CA PRO A 111 0.45 2.01 2.54
C PRO A 111 1.00 3.12 1.62
N ASP A 112 0.26 3.47 0.55
CA ASP A 112 0.57 4.59 -0.33
C ASP A 112 0.06 5.94 0.18
N ALA A 113 -0.73 5.99 1.28
CA ALA A 113 -1.25 7.24 1.86
C ALA A 113 -0.19 7.96 2.73
N GLU A 114 0.76 7.23 3.31
CA GLU A 114 1.89 7.83 4.00
C GLU A 114 3.05 7.97 3.01
N ASP A 115 3.55 9.20 2.88
CA ASP A 115 4.77 9.47 2.10
C ASP A 115 6.01 9.04 2.89
N LEU A 116 6.13 7.71 3.11
CA LEU A 116 7.25 7.13 3.83
C LEU A 116 8.57 7.44 3.12
N PRO A 117 9.51 8.13 3.76
CA PRO A 117 10.78 8.50 3.15
C PRO A 117 11.69 7.29 2.93
N LEU A 118 12.60 7.41 1.97
CA LEU A 118 13.76 6.52 1.90
C LEU A 118 14.80 7.00 2.92
N ILE A 119 15.37 6.08 3.65
CA ILE A 119 16.38 6.36 4.67
C ILE A 119 17.76 6.29 4.01
N THR A 120 18.44 7.43 3.94
CA THR A 120 19.68 7.58 3.15
C THR A 120 20.93 7.64 3.99
N ASN A 121 20.80 7.89 5.29
CA ASN A 121 21.94 8.02 6.20
C ASN A 121 21.64 7.54 7.62
N PRO A 122 22.67 7.26 8.44
CA PRO A 122 22.51 6.78 9.81
C PRO A 122 21.70 7.69 10.73
N SER A 123 21.77 9.02 10.58
CA SER A 123 20.99 9.96 11.41
C SER A 123 19.50 9.83 11.15
N GLU A 124 19.09 9.76 9.88
CA GLU A 124 17.68 9.48 9.50
C GLU A 124 17.22 8.12 10.01
N PHE A 125 18.10 7.11 9.95
CA PHE A 125 17.81 5.77 10.45
C PHE A 125 17.51 5.80 11.95
N ILE A 126 18.36 6.42 12.76
CA ILE A 126 18.16 6.50 14.22
C ILE A 126 16.88 7.27 14.52
N GLY A 127 16.67 8.42 13.87
CA GLY A 127 15.48 9.25 14.08
C GLY A 127 14.17 8.51 13.76
N GLU A 128 14.11 7.77 12.66
CA GLU A 128 12.89 7.05 12.26
C GLU A 128 12.71 5.73 13.03
N PHE A 129 13.81 5.02 13.34
CA PHE A 129 13.75 3.74 14.05
C PHE A 129 13.31 3.91 15.51
N TYR A 130 13.73 4.98 16.16
CA TYR A 130 13.46 5.29 17.57
C TYR A 130 12.51 6.48 17.75
N LYS A 131 11.70 6.82 16.74
CA LYS A 131 10.82 7.99 16.76
C LYS A 131 9.84 8.05 17.95
N ASP A 132 9.49 6.90 18.49
CA ASP A 132 8.57 6.76 19.63
C ASP A 132 9.30 6.63 20.97
N GLU A 133 10.63 6.69 20.97
CA GLU A 133 11.47 6.53 22.17
C GLU A 133 12.32 7.79 22.41
N TYR A 134 12.52 8.15 23.70
CA TYR A 134 13.43 9.23 24.07
C TYR A 134 14.87 8.70 24.00
N ILE A 135 15.73 9.33 23.20
CA ILE A 135 17.15 9.07 23.11
C ILE A 135 17.91 10.32 23.54
N SER A 136 18.90 10.17 24.43
CA SER A 136 19.80 11.28 24.77
C SER A 136 20.69 11.66 23.57
N ASN A 137 21.12 12.92 23.51
CA ASN A 137 22.04 13.36 22.47
C ASN A 137 23.36 12.56 22.48
N GLU A 138 23.85 12.15 23.64
CA GLU A 138 25.06 11.33 23.77
C GLU A 138 24.88 9.95 23.17
N ASP A 139 23.73 9.30 23.43
CA ASP A 139 23.42 7.98 22.87
C ASP A 139 23.18 8.08 21.36
N PHE A 140 22.53 9.15 20.88
CA PHE A 140 22.35 9.40 19.46
C PHE A 140 23.69 9.49 18.72
N GLU A 141 24.63 10.33 19.21
CA GLU A 141 25.95 10.48 18.59
C GLU A 141 26.79 9.20 18.68
N ARG A 142 26.69 8.45 19.79
CA ARG A 142 27.34 7.13 19.93
C ARG A 142 26.82 6.12 18.91
N MET A 143 25.47 6.00 18.77
CA MET A 143 24.86 5.10 17.80
C MET A 143 25.22 5.47 16.37
N LYS A 144 25.20 6.77 16.07
CA LYS A 144 25.59 7.29 14.76
C LYS A 144 27.03 6.93 14.42
N ALA A 145 27.98 7.18 15.31
CA ALA A 145 29.38 6.83 15.10
C ALA A 145 29.61 5.32 14.84
N VAL A 146 28.88 4.46 15.58
CA VAL A 146 28.93 3.01 15.37
C VAL A 146 28.38 2.64 14.00
N LEU A 147 27.26 3.22 13.60
CA LEU A 147 26.65 2.97 12.28
C LEU A 147 27.54 3.50 11.15
N ASP A 148 28.05 4.72 11.27
CA ASP A 148 28.96 5.30 10.27
C ASP A 148 30.19 4.39 10.04
N THR A 149 30.76 3.85 11.12
CA THR A 149 31.91 2.93 11.04
C THR A 149 31.54 1.61 10.36
N ARG A 150 30.42 0.99 10.77
CA ARG A 150 30.00 -0.31 10.23
C ARG A 150 29.51 -0.22 8.78
N LEU A 151 28.89 0.88 8.40
CA LEU A 151 28.28 1.07 7.09
C LEU A 151 29.22 1.79 6.10
N SER A 152 30.43 2.20 6.53
CA SER A 152 31.40 2.95 5.72
C SER A 152 31.82 2.27 4.42
N LYS A 153 31.71 0.94 4.35
CA LYS A 153 32.06 0.14 3.17
C LYS A 153 30.94 0.05 2.13
N LEU A 154 29.73 0.48 2.47
CA LEU A 154 28.58 0.39 1.60
C LEU A 154 28.54 1.59 0.65
N ASN A 155 28.19 1.34 -0.61
CA ASN A 155 27.87 2.41 -1.53
C ASN A 155 26.47 3.00 -1.22
N GLU A 156 26.15 4.18 -1.77
CA GLU A 156 24.90 4.91 -1.52
C GLU A 156 23.65 4.03 -1.72
N LYS A 157 23.62 3.23 -2.78
CA LYS A 157 22.49 2.33 -3.07
C LYS A 157 22.32 1.27 -2.00
N GLU A 158 23.41 0.59 -1.64
CA GLU A 158 23.43 -0.47 -0.63
C GLU A 158 23.02 0.08 0.72
N LEU A 159 23.57 1.22 1.09
CA LEU A 159 23.25 1.94 2.32
C LEU A 159 21.75 2.28 2.39
N THR A 160 21.23 2.97 1.37
CA THR A 160 19.81 3.38 1.34
C THR A 160 18.88 2.16 1.36
N VAL A 161 19.16 1.13 0.55
CA VAL A 161 18.34 -0.09 0.53
C VAL A 161 18.35 -0.76 1.91
N TYR A 162 19.50 -0.91 2.52
CA TYR A 162 19.65 -1.57 3.81
C TYR A 162 18.96 -0.81 4.94
N LEU A 163 19.25 0.47 5.10
CA LEU A 163 18.66 1.31 6.16
C LEU A 163 17.15 1.41 6.01
N THR A 164 16.66 1.70 4.80
CA THR A 164 15.23 1.78 4.52
C THR A 164 14.53 0.45 4.85
N TYR A 165 15.13 -0.65 4.45
CA TYR A 165 14.55 -1.97 4.72
C TYR A 165 14.48 -2.26 6.22
N LYS A 166 15.53 -1.96 6.98
CA LYS A 166 15.59 -2.17 8.44
C LYS A 166 14.61 -1.33 9.22
N VAL A 167 14.33 -0.10 8.80
CA VAL A 167 13.32 0.76 9.44
C VAL A 167 11.91 0.21 9.23
N TYR A 168 11.59 -0.25 8.03
CA TYR A 168 10.22 -0.66 7.69
C TYR A 168 9.97 -2.17 7.78
N GLU A 169 11.01 -2.99 7.99
CA GLU A 169 10.89 -4.43 8.24
C GLU A 169 10.47 -4.67 9.69
N LYS A 170 9.18 -4.95 9.92
CA LYS A 170 8.67 -5.33 11.25
C LYS A 170 8.43 -6.84 11.31
N PRO A 171 8.57 -7.49 12.48
CA PRO A 171 8.30 -8.92 12.64
C PRO A 171 6.90 -9.27 12.11
N GLY A 172 6.85 -10.24 11.20
CA GLY A 172 5.59 -10.69 10.57
C GLY A 172 4.98 -9.74 9.54
N LYS A 173 5.59 -8.58 9.26
CA LYS A 173 5.11 -7.61 8.26
C LYS A 173 6.12 -7.44 7.14
N LYS A 174 5.62 -7.33 5.91
CA LYS A 174 6.46 -7.00 4.75
C LYS A 174 6.70 -5.49 4.70
N VAL A 175 7.86 -5.10 4.16
CA VAL A 175 8.14 -3.68 3.86
C VAL A 175 7.04 -3.11 2.96
N PRO A 176 6.53 -1.90 3.23
CA PRO A 176 5.46 -1.27 2.46
C PRO A 176 5.78 -1.18 0.97
N ARG A 177 4.76 -1.43 0.14
CA ARG A 177 4.92 -1.50 -1.32
C ARG A 177 5.36 -0.17 -1.95
N ASN A 178 4.89 0.96 -1.41
CA ASN A 178 5.30 2.30 -1.83
C ASN A 178 6.80 2.52 -1.61
N VAL A 179 7.35 2.11 -0.47
CA VAL A 179 8.79 2.16 -0.18
C VAL A 179 9.59 1.31 -1.16
N LEU A 180 9.13 0.08 -1.42
CA LEU A 180 9.78 -0.79 -2.43
C LEU A 180 9.72 -0.19 -3.83
N ASN A 181 8.61 0.45 -4.20
CA ASN A 181 8.50 1.15 -5.48
C ASN A 181 9.44 2.35 -5.56
N LYS A 182 9.56 3.16 -4.50
CA LYS A 182 10.53 4.26 -4.44
C LYS A 182 11.98 3.77 -4.62
N LEU A 183 12.38 2.69 -3.93
CA LEU A 183 13.70 2.09 -4.10
C LEU A 183 13.93 1.60 -5.54
N ARG A 184 12.94 0.94 -6.13
CA ARG A 184 13.02 0.45 -7.52
C ARG A 184 13.17 1.59 -8.51
N THR A 185 12.39 2.65 -8.37
CA THR A 185 12.45 3.83 -9.24
C THR A 185 13.76 4.58 -9.08
N ARG A 186 14.19 4.85 -7.82
CA ARG A 186 15.41 5.64 -7.56
C ARG A 186 16.67 4.97 -8.12
N TYR A 187 16.79 3.66 -7.96
CA TYR A 187 18.00 2.93 -8.33
C TYR A 187 17.85 2.05 -9.57
N ASN A 188 16.70 2.12 -10.24
CA ASN A 188 16.36 1.31 -11.42
C ASN A 188 16.66 -0.19 -11.21
N ILE A 189 16.16 -0.76 -10.11
CA ILE A 189 16.38 -2.16 -9.72
C ILE A 189 15.07 -2.92 -9.63
N THR A 190 15.12 -4.23 -9.85
CA THR A 190 13.98 -5.13 -9.67
C THR A 190 13.79 -5.52 -8.21
N GLN A 191 12.66 -6.16 -7.88
CA GLN A 191 12.43 -6.72 -6.53
C GLN A 191 13.53 -7.72 -6.13
N ASP A 192 13.99 -8.53 -7.06
CA ASP A 192 15.07 -9.48 -6.80
C ASP A 192 16.42 -8.77 -6.65
N GLY A 193 16.62 -7.66 -7.37
CA GLY A 193 17.75 -6.78 -7.18
C GLY A 193 17.83 -6.18 -5.77
N ILE A 194 16.66 -5.81 -5.18
CA ILE A 194 16.60 -5.37 -3.77
C ILE A 194 17.03 -6.51 -2.84
N ARG A 195 16.50 -7.73 -3.04
CA ARG A 195 16.85 -8.89 -2.22
C ARG A 195 18.35 -9.24 -2.29
N GLN A 196 18.92 -9.23 -3.49
CA GLN A 196 20.34 -9.46 -3.70
C GLN A 196 21.20 -8.38 -3.01
N CYS A 197 20.79 -7.11 -3.13
CA CYS A 197 21.44 -6.00 -2.46
C CYS A 197 21.46 -6.21 -0.93
N LEU A 198 20.31 -6.53 -0.34
CA LEU A 198 20.20 -6.80 1.11
C LEU A 198 21.06 -7.98 1.56
N TRP A 199 21.06 -9.06 0.79
CA TRP A 199 21.88 -10.24 1.12
C TRP A 199 23.37 -9.91 1.12
N ARG A 200 23.88 -9.25 0.07
CA ARG A 200 25.28 -8.82 -0.01
C ARG A 200 25.66 -7.86 1.12
N THR A 201 24.77 -6.89 1.41
CA THR A 201 25.00 -5.92 2.48
C THR A 201 25.09 -6.60 3.85
N LYS A 202 24.23 -7.59 4.12
CA LYS A 202 24.31 -8.39 5.35
C LYS A 202 25.65 -9.11 5.48
N GLU A 203 26.12 -9.78 4.44
CA GLU A 203 27.43 -10.45 4.46
C GLU A 203 28.58 -9.48 4.74
N GLN A 204 28.52 -8.25 4.19
CA GLN A 204 29.58 -7.25 4.43
C GLN A 204 29.57 -6.65 5.83
N ILE A 205 28.42 -6.64 6.51
CA ILE A 205 28.27 -6.02 7.84
C ILE A 205 28.44 -7.06 8.95
N GLU A 206 27.98 -8.29 8.75
CA GLU A 206 27.90 -9.37 9.74
C GLU A 206 29.04 -10.41 9.60
N GLY A 207 29.73 -10.44 8.45
CA GLY A 207 30.89 -11.31 8.17
C GLY A 207 32.17 -10.61 8.51
#